data_fa9511a0cb8142514f2e146da056b27f
#
_entry.id   fa9511a0cb8142514f2e146da056b27f
#
_cell.length_a   1.000
_cell.length_b   1.000
_cell.length_c   1.000
_cell.angle_alpha   90.00
_cell.angle_beta   90.00
_cell.angle_gamma   90.00
#
_symmetry.space_group_name_H-M   'P 1'
#
loop_
_entity.id
_entity.type
_entity.pdbx_description
1 polymer ?
#
loop_
_entity_poly.entity_id
_entity_poly.type
_entity_poly.pdbx_seq_one_letter_code
_entity_poly.pdbx_strand_id
1 'polypeptide(L)'
;MKLSIASYNIYHGENKWIQIETGEKIINLTETARTIASLGVDLCGLNEVRNQWGEEGLCNQAEVIARELGWHYYFAKAINIPGGEYGNALVSKYPIRSAYCVPIETTAEERDPALRYENRILLVAEVEVEDRILTVTVCHFGLRPQEKTKAVAIVTKEMGKITTPAVFMGDLNIKPNSEEYAALAEVMTDTLPDPKGEHPSFSHQDPRFKIDYIFTNGLCKTVNASIPAVGISDHRPIVATIEF
;
A
#
# COMPACT_ATOMS: atom_id res chain seq x y z
N MET A 1 15.99 15.59 -6.80
CA MET A 1 15.16 15.97 -5.63
C MET A 1 15.05 14.77 -4.71
N LYS A 2 15.00 14.98 -3.38
CA LYS A 2 14.79 13.88 -2.41
C LYS A 2 13.37 13.92 -1.87
N LEU A 3 12.73 12.77 -1.78
CA LEU A 3 11.38 12.60 -1.26
C LEU A 3 11.35 11.38 -0.32
N SER A 4 10.71 11.51 0.82
CA SER A 4 10.47 10.41 1.75
C SER A 4 9.07 9.86 1.57
N ILE A 5 8.95 8.55 1.38
CA ILE A 5 7.69 7.87 1.04
C ILE A 5 7.47 6.65 1.94
N ALA A 6 6.21 6.29 2.15
CA ALA A 6 5.87 5.08 2.89
C ALA A 6 4.79 4.25 2.19
N SER A 7 4.77 2.97 2.52
CA SER A 7 3.63 2.08 2.30
C SER A 7 3.19 1.51 3.64
N TYR A 8 1.88 1.52 3.91
CA TYR A 8 1.33 1.06 5.17
C TYR A 8 -0.04 0.39 4.99
N ASN A 9 -0.11 -0.91 5.28
CA ASN A 9 -1.39 -1.58 5.48
C ASN A 9 -1.91 -1.15 6.85
N ILE A 10 -3.03 -0.42 6.89
CA ILE A 10 -3.56 0.21 8.10
C ILE A 10 -4.55 -0.67 8.89
N TYR A 11 -4.83 -1.89 8.40
CA TYR A 11 -5.80 -2.80 9.03
C TYR A 11 -7.12 -2.10 9.37
N HIS A 12 -7.71 -1.38 8.41
CA HIS A 12 -8.92 -0.55 8.55
C HIS A 12 -8.83 0.54 9.63
N GLY A 13 -7.63 0.88 10.12
CA GLY A 13 -7.45 1.76 11.28
C GLY A 13 -7.77 1.09 12.63
N GLU A 14 -7.95 -0.23 12.68
CA GLU A 14 -8.12 -0.96 13.94
C GLU A 14 -6.82 -0.93 14.76
N ASN A 15 -6.94 -0.67 16.04
CA ASN A 15 -5.81 -0.76 16.98
C ASN A 15 -5.59 -2.22 17.38
N LYS A 16 -4.59 -2.85 16.76
CA LYS A 16 -4.27 -4.26 16.98
C LYS A 16 -3.80 -4.56 18.40
N TRP A 17 -3.14 -3.60 19.04
CA TRP A 17 -2.68 -3.75 20.43
C TRP A 17 -3.84 -3.85 21.40
N ILE A 18 -4.84 -2.94 21.28
CA ILE A 18 -6.05 -2.99 22.08
C ILE A 18 -6.81 -4.29 21.80
N GLN A 19 -6.94 -4.69 20.52
CA GLN A 19 -7.62 -5.93 20.15
C GLN A 19 -6.98 -7.16 20.83
N ILE A 20 -5.65 -7.23 20.87
CA ILE A 20 -4.95 -8.34 21.51
C ILE A 20 -5.14 -8.32 23.03
N GLU A 21 -5.07 -7.15 23.65
CA GLU A 21 -5.15 -6.99 25.10
C GLU A 21 -6.55 -7.18 25.64
N THR A 22 -7.56 -6.64 24.97
CA THR A 22 -8.94 -6.55 25.49
C THR A 22 -9.96 -7.40 24.71
N GLY A 23 -9.61 -7.84 23.49
CA GLY A 23 -10.54 -8.45 22.54
C GLY A 23 -11.42 -7.44 21.79
N GLU A 24 -11.37 -6.16 22.12
CA GLU A 24 -12.20 -5.12 21.51
C GLU A 24 -11.60 -4.62 20.19
N LYS A 25 -12.47 -4.39 19.20
CA LYS A 25 -12.11 -3.80 17.91
C LYS A 25 -12.37 -2.30 17.96
N ILE A 26 -11.30 -1.53 18.12
CA ILE A 26 -11.36 -0.08 18.18
C ILE A 26 -10.66 0.51 16.96
N ILE A 27 -11.39 1.28 16.15
CA ILE A 27 -10.82 2.04 15.03
C ILE A 27 -10.34 3.39 15.56
N ASN A 28 -9.07 3.72 15.25
CA ASN A 28 -8.46 4.98 15.66
C ASN A 28 -7.67 5.62 14.51
N LEU A 29 -8.37 6.34 13.65
CA LEU A 29 -7.76 6.99 12.47
C LEU A 29 -6.83 8.14 12.84
N THR A 30 -7.09 8.83 13.96
CA THR A 30 -6.18 9.87 14.47
C THR A 30 -4.83 9.29 14.85
N GLU A 31 -4.80 8.11 15.48
CA GLU A 31 -3.54 7.44 15.81
C GLU A 31 -2.84 6.87 14.56
N THR A 32 -3.63 6.40 13.57
CA THR A 32 -3.08 6.04 12.25
C THR A 32 -2.40 7.26 11.59
N ALA A 33 -3.05 8.42 11.60
CA ALA A 33 -2.48 9.66 11.07
C ALA A 33 -1.22 10.09 11.84
N ARG A 34 -1.21 10.00 13.17
CA ARG A 34 -0.03 10.27 14.01
C ARG A 34 1.12 9.32 13.69
N THR A 35 0.82 8.03 13.45
CA THR A 35 1.83 7.06 13.00
C THR A 35 2.47 7.54 11.70
N ILE A 36 1.68 7.89 10.67
CA ILE A 36 2.20 8.38 9.39
C ILE A 36 3.02 9.67 9.59
N ALA A 37 2.54 10.61 10.40
CA ALA A 37 3.27 11.84 10.71
C ALA A 37 4.63 11.56 11.35
N SER A 38 4.70 10.57 12.26
CA SER A 38 5.94 10.20 12.97
C SER A 38 7.02 9.59 12.05
N LEU A 39 6.62 9.06 10.88
CA LEU A 39 7.55 8.53 9.88
C LEU A 39 8.35 9.63 9.17
N GLY A 40 7.92 10.89 9.24
CA GLY A 40 8.59 12.01 8.56
C GLY A 40 8.52 11.93 7.04
N VAL A 41 7.49 11.28 6.49
CA VAL A 41 7.31 11.06 5.04
C VAL A 41 6.52 12.20 4.40
N ASP A 42 6.56 12.25 3.08
CA ASP A 42 5.89 13.27 2.27
C ASP A 42 4.64 12.72 1.58
N LEU A 43 4.57 11.40 1.39
CA LEU A 43 3.40 10.67 0.91
C LEU A 43 3.38 9.25 1.47
N CYS A 44 2.18 8.66 1.52
CA CYS A 44 1.99 7.29 1.99
C CYS A 44 0.92 6.57 1.16
N GLY A 45 1.29 5.42 0.57
CA GLY A 45 0.35 4.47 0.02
C GLY A 45 -0.28 3.64 1.15
N LEU A 46 -1.60 3.54 1.15
CA LEU A 46 -2.38 2.85 2.17
C LEU A 46 -3.09 1.63 1.60
N ASN A 47 -3.01 0.52 2.31
CA ASN A 47 -3.83 -0.67 2.04
C ASN A 47 -4.85 -0.88 3.14
N GLU A 48 -5.90 -1.65 2.84
CA GLU A 48 -7.00 -1.96 3.76
C GLU A 48 -7.76 -0.71 4.23
N VAL A 49 -8.09 0.15 3.30
CA VAL A 49 -8.83 1.39 3.55
C VAL A 49 -10.32 1.18 3.29
N ARG A 50 -11.19 1.66 4.20
CA ARG A 50 -12.64 1.68 4.03
C ARG A 50 -13.16 3.05 3.65
N ASN A 51 -14.23 3.04 2.86
CA ASN A 51 -15.00 4.22 2.47
C ASN A 51 -16.49 3.95 2.67
N GLN A 52 -17.28 5.01 2.92
CA GLN A 52 -18.73 4.92 3.20
C GLN A 52 -19.05 3.95 4.34
N TRP A 53 -18.22 3.94 5.38
CA TRP A 53 -18.32 3.03 6.50
C TRP A 53 -18.57 3.79 7.81
N GLY A 54 -19.34 3.18 8.72
CA GLY A 54 -19.73 3.77 10.01
C GLY A 54 -21.24 3.92 10.11
N GLU A 55 -21.74 4.37 11.28
CA GLU A 55 -23.16 4.50 11.56
C GLU A 55 -23.88 5.46 10.61
N GLU A 56 -23.18 6.45 10.08
CA GLU A 56 -23.72 7.42 9.13
C GLU A 56 -23.36 7.11 7.66
N GLY A 57 -22.62 6.04 7.37
CA GLY A 57 -22.24 5.63 6.01
C GLY A 57 -21.34 6.62 5.25
N LEU A 58 -20.76 7.60 5.93
CA LEU A 58 -20.12 8.75 5.31
C LEU A 58 -18.61 8.83 5.52
N CYS A 59 -18.01 7.91 6.30
CA CYS A 59 -16.58 7.99 6.60
C CYS A 59 -15.73 7.44 5.48
N ASN A 60 -14.90 8.28 4.85
CA ASN A 60 -13.76 7.88 4.06
C ASN A 60 -12.52 7.93 4.95
N GLN A 61 -11.93 6.78 5.25
CA GLN A 61 -10.78 6.69 6.16
C GLN A 61 -9.56 7.47 5.63
N ALA A 62 -9.32 7.42 4.30
CA ALA A 62 -8.23 8.19 3.69
C ALA A 62 -8.44 9.70 3.82
N GLU A 63 -9.70 10.17 3.69
CA GLU A 63 -10.05 11.58 3.90
C GLU A 63 -9.80 12.03 5.33
N VAL A 64 -10.22 11.22 6.31
CA VAL A 64 -9.99 11.52 7.74
C VAL A 64 -8.50 11.62 8.03
N ILE A 65 -7.71 10.63 7.59
CA ILE A 65 -6.26 10.61 7.77
C ILE A 65 -5.61 11.83 7.09
N ALA A 66 -5.97 12.12 5.84
CA ALA A 66 -5.44 13.25 5.09
C ALA A 66 -5.77 14.59 5.75
N ARG A 67 -7.00 14.76 6.26
CA ARG A 67 -7.41 15.96 6.99
C ARG A 67 -6.61 16.17 8.29
N GLU A 68 -6.37 15.11 9.05
CA GLU A 68 -5.53 15.17 10.27
C GLU A 68 -4.08 15.58 9.94
N LEU A 69 -3.58 15.17 8.76
CA LEU A 69 -2.24 15.49 8.30
C LEU A 69 -2.14 16.84 7.56
N GLY A 70 -3.27 17.42 7.12
CA GLY A 70 -3.29 18.59 6.23
C GLY A 70 -2.83 18.24 4.81
N TRP A 71 -3.11 17.03 4.32
CA TRP A 71 -2.64 16.48 3.05
C TRP A 71 -3.77 16.28 2.04
N HIS A 72 -3.39 15.99 0.78
CA HIS A 72 -4.26 15.52 -0.27
C HIS A 72 -4.47 14.00 -0.16
N TYR A 73 -5.56 13.50 -0.73
CA TYR A 73 -5.82 12.06 -0.77
C TYR A 73 -6.53 11.63 -2.06
N TYR A 74 -6.41 10.34 -2.37
CA TYR A 74 -7.22 9.63 -3.34
C TYR A 74 -7.54 8.23 -2.82
N PHE A 75 -8.81 7.84 -2.88
CA PHE A 75 -9.27 6.49 -2.53
C PHE A 75 -9.60 5.69 -3.79
N ALA A 76 -9.06 4.49 -3.91
CA ALA A 76 -9.28 3.54 -5.00
C ALA A 76 -10.08 2.34 -4.51
N LYS A 77 -11.35 2.27 -4.90
CA LYS A 77 -12.23 1.16 -4.54
C LYS A 77 -11.85 -0.13 -5.26
N ALA A 78 -11.57 -1.20 -4.51
CA ALA A 78 -11.39 -2.55 -5.02
C ALA A 78 -12.70 -3.34 -5.04
N ILE A 79 -13.44 -3.34 -3.93
CA ILE A 79 -14.67 -4.11 -3.75
C ILE A 79 -15.72 -3.35 -2.93
N ASN A 80 -16.96 -3.82 -3.02
CA ASN A 80 -18.00 -3.49 -2.05
C ASN A 80 -17.94 -4.49 -0.88
N ILE A 81 -18.16 -4.00 0.32
CA ILE A 81 -18.28 -4.78 1.55
C ILE A 81 -19.62 -4.44 2.24
N PRO A 82 -20.11 -5.27 3.16
CA PRO A 82 -21.26 -4.88 3.97
C PRO A 82 -20.99 -3.54 4.70
N GLY A 83 -21.85 -2.54 4.42
CA GLY A 83 -21.75 -1.21 5.01
C GLY A 83 -20.79 -0.25 4.32
N GLY A 84 -20.27 -0.58 3.13
CA GLY A 84 -19.42 0.39 2.40
C GLY A 84 -18.53 -0.20 1.31
N GLU A 85 -17.38 0.39 1.16
CA GLU A 85 -16.37 0.06 0.16
C GLU A 85 -15.01 -0.22 0.83
N TYR A 86 -14.17 -0.96 0.12
CA TYR A 86 -12.84 -1.35 0.57
C TYR A 86 -11.83 -1.27 -0.57
N GLY A 87 -10.62 -0.83 -0.26
CA GLY A 87 -9.59 -0.69 -1.28
C GLY A 87 -8.27 -0.14 -0.76
N ASN A 88 -7.61 0.60 -1.65
CA ASN A 88 -6.33 1.25 -1.40
C ASN A 88 -6.50 2.78 -1.42
N ALA A 89 -5.52 3.49 -0.87
CA ALA A 89 -5.49 4.94 -0.98
C ALA A 89 -4.05 5.48 -1.11
N LEU A 90 -3.96 6.72 -1.52
CA LEU A 90 -2.77 7.54 -1.45
C LEU A 90 -3.09 8.78 -0.62
N VAL A 91 -2.24 9.11 0.36
CA VAL A 91 -2.22 10.41 1.04
C VAL A 91 -0.89 11.10 0.76
N SER A 92 -0.90 12.40 0.49
CA SER A 92 0.27 13.13 0.02
C SER A 92 0.27 14.60 0.47
N LYS A 93 1.43 15.12 0.88
CA LYS A 93 1.65 16.56 1.08
C LYS A 93 1.48 17.34 -0.22
N TYR A 94 1.77 16.70 -1.33
CA TYR A 94 1.77 17.31 -2.66
C TYR A 94 0.48 17.03 -3.39
N PRO A 95 0.06 17.93 -4.30
CA PRO A 95 -1.17 17.74 -5.08
C PRO A 95 -1.15 16.45 -5.91
N ILE A 96 -2.27 15.72 -5.89
CA ILE A 96 -2.52 14.59 -6.78
C ILE A 96 -3.19 15.16 -8.03
N ARG A 97 -2.44 15.25 -9.13
CA ARG A 97 -2.89 15.85 -10.39
C ARG A 97 -3.92 15.02 -11.11
N SER A 98 -3.67 13.74 -11.17
CA SER A 98 -4.53 12.76 -11.83
C SER A 98 -4.43 11.41 -11.11
N ALA A 99 -5.48 10.61 -11.19
CA ALA A 99 -5.44 9.24 -10.74
C ALA A 99 -6.42 8.38 -11.55
N TYR A 100 -6.04 7.14 -11.79
CA TYR A 100 -6.90 6.10 -12.34
C TYR A 100 -6.65 4.76 -11.68
N CYS A 101 -7.56 3.84 -11.93
CA CYS A 101 -7.53 2.52 -11.31
C CYS A 101 -7.55 1.42 -12.37
N VAL A 102 -6.72 0.40 -12.21
CA VAL A 102 -6.68 -0.79 -13.05
C VAL A 102 -7.22 -1.98 -12.25
N PRO A 103 -8.36 -2.58 -12.63
CA PRO A 103 -8.90 -3.74 -11.95
C PRO A 103 -7.97 -4.95 -12.05
N ILE A 104 -7.85 -5.68 -10.95
CA ILE A 104 -7.18 -6.98 -10.86
C ILE A 104 -8.23 -7.99 -10.42
N GLU A 105 -8.87 -8.61 -11.41
CA GLU A 105 -10.00 -9.50 -11.20
C GLU A 105 -9.65 -10.92 -11.60
N THR A 106 -9.93 -11.88 -10.72
CA THR A 106 -9.84 -13.30 -11.04
C THR A 106 -11.18 -13.74 -11.63
N THR A 107 -11.18 -14.28 -12.85
CA THR A 107 -12.41 -14.71 -13.51
C THR A 107 -12.99 -15.97 -12.88
N ALA A 108 -14.25 -16.30 -13.18
CA ALA A 108 -14.90 -17.49 -12.62
C ALA A 108 -14.17 -18.79 -13.01
N GLU A 109 -13.60 -18.82 -14.23
CA GLU A 109 -12.85 -19.98 -14.75
C GLU A 109 -11.48 -20.14 -14.07
N GLU A 110 -10.92 -19.05 -13.55
CA GLU A 110 -9.63 -19.03 -12.85
C GLU A 110 -9.79 -19.39 -11.35
N ARG A 111 -11.02 -19.40 -10.84
CA ARG A 111 -11.30 -19.61 -9.42
C ARG A 111 -11.50 -21.09 -9.10
N ASP A 112 -10.87 -21.54 -8.04
CA ASP A 112 -11.27 -22.77 -7.36
C ASP A 112 -12.55 -22.49 -6.56
N PRO A 113 -13.69 -23.17 -6.83
CA PRO A 113 -14.95 -22.94 -6.12
C PRO A 113 -14.87 -23.18 -4.60
N ALA A 114 -13.89 -23.93 -4.13
CA ALA A 114 -13.69 -24.20 -2.71
C ALA A 114 -12.96 -23.04 -1.97
N LEU A 115 -12.44 -22.05 -2.71
CA LEU A 115 -11.63 -20.97 -2.16
C LEU A 115 -12.32 -19.61 -2.28
N ARG A 116 -12.04 -18.74 -1.32
CA ARG A 116 -12.42 -17.32 -1.41
C ARG A 116 -11.39 -16.55 -2.22
N TYR A 117 -11.87 -15.70 -3.11
CA TYR A 117 -11.10 -14.74 -3.90
C TYR A 117 -11.63 -13.34 -3.64
N GLU A 118 -10.73 -12.38 -3.70
CA GLU A 118 -11.08 -10.98 -3.52
C GLU A 118 -10.48 -10.15 -4.66
N ASN A 119 -11.35 -9.48 -5.43
CA ASN A 119 -10.88 -8.59 -6.47
C ASN A 119 -10.02 -7.48 -5.87
N ARG A 120 -8.92 -7.18 -6.55
CA ARG A 120 -7.96 -6.15 -6.17
C ARG A 120 -7.95 -5.01 -7.17
N ILE A 121 -7.24 -3.96 -6.83
CA ILE A 121 -7.10 -2.79 -7.68
C ILE A 121 -5.68 -2.25 -7.61
N LEU A 122 -5.12 -1.86 -8.76
CA LEU A 122 -3.91 -1.05 -8.83
C LEU A 122 -4.36 0.41 -8.97
N LEU A 123 -4.05 1.23 -7.98
CA LEU A 123 -4.14 2.69 -8.07
C LEU A 123 -2.89 3.20 -8.77
N VAL A 124 -3.07 4.08 -9.75
CA VAL A 124 -2.00 4.83 -10.42
C VAL A 124 -2.32 6.32 -10.28
N ALA A 125 -1.42 7.08 -9.68
CA ALA A 125 -1.61 8.50 -9.42
C ALA A 125 -0.38 9.31 -9.83
N GLU A 126 -0.59 10.47 -10.43
CA GLU A 126 0.45 11.47 -10.70
C GLU A 126 0.47 12.50 -9.58
N VAL A 127 1.57 12.57 -8.86
CA VAL A 127 1.81 13.52 -7.78
C VAL A 127 2.75 14.61 -8.29
N GLU A 128 2.32 15.86 -8.13
CA GLU A 128 3.14 17.03 -8.50
C GLU A 128 4.02 17.44 -7.32
N VAL A 129 5.30 17.09 -7.41
CA VAL A 129 6.30 17.44 -6.41
C VAL A 129 7.12 18.61 -6.93
N GLU A 130 6.84 19.82 -6.42
CA GLU A 130 7.36 21.09 -6.95
C GLU A 130 6.97 21.25 -8.45
N ASP A 131 7.92 21.14 -9.37
CA ASP A 131 7.72 21.26 -10.82
C ASP A 131 7.86 19.93 -11.58
N ARG A 132 7.89 18.81 -10.84
CA ARG A 132 8.08 17.46 -11.38
C ARG A 132 6.90 16.56 -11.08
N ILE A 133 6.70 15.58 -11.94
CA ILE A 133 5.71 14.52 -11.72
C ILE A 133 6.41 13.25 -11.23
N LEU A 134 5.92 12.74 -10.12
CA LEU A 134 6.20 11.38 -9.64
C LEU A 134 4.93 10.54 -9.84
N THR A 135 5.04 9.44 -10.55
CA THR A 135 3.94 8.48 -10.62
C THR A 135 4.02 7.53 -9.41
N VAL A 136 2.96 7.49 -8.63
CA VAL A 136 2.83 6.63 -7.45
C VAL A 136 1.78 5.57 -7.74
N THR A 137 2.16 4.30 -7.59
CA THR A 137 1.22 3.20 -7.75
C THR A 137 1.08 2.43 -6.45
N VAL A 138 -0.17 2.10 -6.06
CA VAL A 138 -0.48 1.40 -4.81
C VAL A 138 -1.35 0.19 -5.10
N CYS A 139 -0.94 -0.96 -4.58
CA CYS A 139 -1.69 -2.20 -4.72
C CYS A 139 -1.68 -3.02 -3.43
N HIS A 140 -2.73 -3.82 -3.24
CA HIS A 140 -2.78 -4.88 -2.24
C HIS A 140 -3.03 -6.20 -2.98
N PHE A 141 -2.08 -7.13 -2.96
CA PHE A 141 -2.22 -8.40 -3.67
C PHE A 141 -3.16 -9.35 -2.92
N GLY A 142 -3.80 -10.24 -3.66
CA GLY A 142 -4.58 -11.33 -3.10
C GLY A 142 -3.71 -12.39 -2.43
N LEU A 143 -4.36 -13.28 -1.70
CA LEU A 143 -3.67 -14.35 -0.96
C LEU A 143 -3.38 -15.58 -1.81
N ARG A 144 -4.14 -15.77 -2.89
CA ARG A 144 -4.06 -16.99 -3.72
C ARG A 144 -2.98 -16.86 -4.80
N PRO A 145 -2.32 -17.96 -5.18
CA PRO A 145 -1.30 -17.93 -6.23
C PRO A 145 -1.81 -17.28 -7.54
N GLN A 146 -3.02 -17.65 -7.98
CA GLN A 146 -3.61 -17.11 -9.22
C GLN A 146 -3.84 -15.60 -9.14
N GLU A 147 -4.27 -15.09 -7.97
CA GLU A 147 -4.42 -13.65 -7.74
C GLU A 147 -3.09 -12.93 -7.81
N LYS A 148 -2.03 -13.49 -7.22
CA LYS A 148 -0.67 -12.93 -7.21
C LYS A 148 -0.07 -12.91 -8.61
N THR A 149 -0.11 -14.03 -9.33
CA THR A 149 0.38 -14.13 -10.71
C THR A 149 -0.29 -13.08 -11.60
N LYS A 150 -1.60 -12.93 -11.49
CA LYS A 150 -2.36 -11.94 -12.25
C LYS A 150 -2.02 -10.51 -11.86
N ALA A 151 -1.86 -10.24 -10.56
CA ALA A 151 -1.46 -8.93 -10.06
C ALA A 151 -0.07 -8.53 -10.58
N VAL A 152 0.90 -9.44 -10.53
CA VAL A 152 2.24 -9.23 -11.09
C VAL A 152 2.17 -8.89 -12.57
N ALA A 153 1.43 -9.66 -13.38
CA ALA A 153 1.30 -9.41 -14.81
C ALA A 153 0.69 -8.03 -15.13
N ILE A 154 -0.31 -7.60 -14.35
CA ILE A 154 -0.94 -6.29 -14.51
C ILE A 154 0.02 -5.18 -14.08
N VAL A 155 0.64 -5.32 -12.91
CA VAL A 155 1.58 -4.32 -12.36
C VAL A 155 2.78 -4.13 -13.29
N THR A 156 3.44 -5.21 -13.73
CA THR A 156 4.60 -5.11 -14.63
C THR A 156 4.22 -4.46 -15.96
N LYS A 157 3.04 -4.79 -16.52
CA LYS A 157 2.52 -4.17 -17.73
C LYS A 157 2.25 -2.67 -17.54
N GLU A 158 1.64 -2.26 -16.43
CA GLU A 158 1.33 -0.85 -16.17
C GLU A 158 2.62 -0.05 -15.88
N MET A 159 3.52 -0.59 -15.04
CA MET A 159 4.82 0.04 -14.78
C MET A 159 5.66 0.21 -16.05
N GLY A 160 5.60 -0.74 -16.98
CA GLY A 160 6.27 -0.66 -18.29
C GLY A 160 5.77 0.44 -19.22
N LYS A 161 4.58 1.02 -18.97
CA LYS A 161 4.03 2.16 -19.74
C LYS A 161 4.45 3.51 -19.16
N ILE A 162 4.91 3.55 -17.90
CA ILE A 162 5.23 4.78 -17.20
C ILE A 162 6.61 5.27 -17.62
N THR A 163 6.65 6.50 -18.15
CA THR A 163 7.87 7.16 -18.63
C THR A 163 8.41 8.24 -17.69
N THR A 164 7.68 8.51 -16.61
CA THR A 164 8.09 9.42 -15.51
C THR A 164 8.83 8.64 -14.42
N PRO A 165 9.55 9.32 -13.51
CA PRO A 165 9.95 8.72 -12.23
C PRO A 165 8.75 8.09 -11.54
N ALA A 166 8.91 6.82 -11.10
CA ALA A 166 7.77 6.10 -10.55
C ALA A 166 8.15 5.19 -9.39
N VAL A 167 7.18 5.00 -8.49
CA VAL A 167 7.24 4.05 -7.39
C VAL A 167 6.01 3.14 -7.40
N PHE A 168 6.23 1.87 -7.05
CA PHE A 168 5.19 0.89 -6.81
C PHE A 168 5.28 0.40 -5.38
N MET A 169 4.15 0.42 -4.66
CA MET A 169 4.14 0.07 -3.24
C MET A 169 2.86 -0.64 -2.80
N GLY A 170 2.96 -1.37 -1.70
CA GLY A 170 1.83 -2.00 -1.02
C GLY A 170 2.20 -3.26 -0.25
N ASP A 171 1.17 -3.84 0.36
CA ASP A 171 1.16 -5.21 0.86
C ASP A 171 0.97 -6.16 -0.33
N LEU A 172 2.04 -6.81 -0.73
CA LEU A 172 2.03 -7.69 -1.90
C LEU A 172 1.75 -9.16 -1.53
N ASN A 173 1.69 -9.49 -0.23
CA ASN A 173 1.49 -10.86 0.24
C ASN A 173 2.46 -11.88 -0.37
N ILE A 174 3.62 -11.45 -0.86
CA ILE A 174 4.69 -12.27 -1.44
C ILE A 174 5.93 -12.23 -0.56
N LYS A 175 6.78 -13.23 -0.68
CA LYS A 175 8.06 -13.29 0.04
C LYS A 175 9.23 -12.89 -0.87
N PRO A 176 10.35 -12.39 -0.32
CA PRO A 176 11.51 -11.95 -1.10
C PRO A 176 12.11 -13.00 -2.05
N ASN A 177 11.84 -14.28 -1.81
CA ASN A 177 12.37 -15.39 -2.61
C ASN A 177 11.30 -16.07 -3.48
N SER A 178 10.14 -15.44 -3.68
CA SER A 178 9.07 -15.99 -4.53
C SER A 178 9.28 -15.68 -6.01
N GLU A 179 8.63 -16.46 -6.87
CA GLU A 179 8.64 -16.22 -8.34
C GLU A 179 7.99 -14.87 -8.67
N GLU A 180 6.96 -14.48 -7.93
CA GLU A 180 6.29 -13.18 -8.09
C GLU A 180 7.24 -12.02 -7.77
N TYR A 181 8.04 -12.16 -6.69
CA TYR A 181 9.06 -11.16 -6.39
C TYR A 181 10.12 -11.06 -7.49
N ALA A 182 10.61 -12.20 -7.98
CA ALA A 182 11.59 -12.22 -9.06
C ALA A 182 11.06 -11.53 -10.33
N ALA A 183 9.81 -11.80 -10.70
CA ALA A 183 9.18 -11.17 -11.87
C ALA A 183 9.00 -9.64 -11.71
N LEU A 184 8.69 -9.14 -10.50
CA LEU A 184 8.68 -7.69 -10.22
C LEU A 184 10.09 -7.10 -10.29
N ALA A 185 11.09 -7.81 -9.79
CA ALA A 185 12.48 -7.36 -9.73
C ALA A 185 13.16 -7.32 -11.13
N GLU A 186 12.59 -7.99 -12.14
CA GLU A 186 13.05 -7.85 -13.53
C GLU A 186 12.77 -6.47 -14.13
N VAL A 187 11.73 -5.78 -13.67
CA VAL A 187 11.28 -4.49 -14.22
C VAL A 187 11.42 -3.31 -13.27
N MET A 188 11.63 -3.58 -11.99
CA MET A 188 11.72 -2.56 -10.93
C MET A 188 12.81 -2.94 -9.93
N THR A 189 13.20 -1.96 -9.10
CA THR A 189 14.20 -2.16 -8.04
C THR A 189 13.54 -2.06 -6.67
N ASP A 190 13.61 -3.12 -5.85
CA ASP A 190 13.18 -3.08 -4.45
C ASP A 190 14.06 -2.09 -3.66
N THR A 191 13.44 -1.18 -2.93
CA THR A 191 14.16 -0.20 -2.09
C THR A 191 14.83 -0.81 -0.88
N LEU A 192 14.36 -1.98 -0.42
CA LEU A 192 14.89 -2.71 0.74
C LEU A 192 14.92 -4.22 0.45
N PRO A 193 15.84 -4.72 -0.39
CA PRO A 193 15.98 -6.16 -0.64
C PRO A 193 16.26 -6.94 0.65
N ASP A 194 15.56 -8.07 0.84
CA ASP A 194 15.65 -8.84 2.08
C ASP A 194 15.85 -10.35 1.82
N PRO A 195 16.95 -10.75 1.20
CA PRO A 195 17.20 -12.16 0.89
C PRO A 195 17.43 -13.03 2.13
N LYS A 196 17.72 -12.42 3.29
CA LYS A 196 17.99 -13.12 4.56
C LYS A 196 16.83 -13.10 5.54
N GLY A 197 15.77 -12.32 5.27
CA GLY A 197 14.64 -12.17 6.19
C GLY A 197 14.94 -11.29 7.42
N GLU A 198 15.77 -10.27 7.26
CA GLU A 198 16.19 -9.38 8.36
C GLU A 198 15.23 -8.18 8.55
N HIS A 199 14.32 -7.96 7.61
CA HIS A 199 13.41 -6.81 7.56
C HIS A 199 11.92 -7.21 7.50
N PRO A 200 11.41 -7.98 8.47
CA PRO A 200 10.02 -8.41 8.43
C PRO A 200 9.06 -7.25 8.73
N SER A 201 7.94 -7.21 8.00
CA SER A 201 6.87 -6.21 8.16
C SER A 201 5.62 -6.78 8.83
N PHE A 202 5.41 -8.10 8.81
CA PHE A 202 4.24 -8.79 9.32
C PHE A 202 4.61 -10.01 10.19
N SER A 203 3.91 -10.32 11.28
CA SER A 203 2.98 -9.44 11.98
C SER A 203 3.76 -8.47 12.86
N HIS A 204 3.19 -7.30 13.16
CA HIS A 204 3.88 -6.26 13.91
C HIS A 204 4.40 -6.72 15.29
N GLN A 205 3.63 -7.58 16.00
CA GLN A 205 3.97 -8.06 17.35
C GLN A 205 5.07 -9.13 17.35
N ASP A 206 5.07 -9.99 16.33
CA ASP A 206 6.05 -11.06 16.14
C ASP A 206 6.40 -11.14 14.65
N PRO A 207 7.21 -10.19 14.16
CA PRO A 207 7.45 -10.04 12.73
C PRO A 207 8.29 -11.20 12.18
N ARG A 208 7.75 -11.91 11.20
CA ARG A 208 8.37 -13.10 10.59
C ARG A 208 8.53 -13.01 9.09
N PHE A 209 7.76 -12.12 8.44
CA PHE A 209 7.70 -12.07 6.99
C PHE A 209 7.81 -10.62 6.51
N LYS A 210 8.61 -10.38 5.47
CA LYS A 210 8.52 -9.18 4.66
C LYS A 210 7.51 -9.44 3.56
N ILE A 211 6.38 -8.72 3.58
CA ILE A 211 5.32 -8.79 2.58
C ILE A 211 4.89 -7.41 2.08
N ASP A 212 5.38 -6.35 2.73
CA ASP A 212 5.20 -4.96 2.33
C ASP A 212 6.44 -4.46 1.58
N TYR A 213 6.22 -3.75 0.47
CA TYR A 213 7.28 -3.36 -0.44
C TYR A 213 7.10 -1.93 -0.96
N ILE A 214 8.25 -1.33 -1.30
CA ILE A 214 8.35 -0.17 -2.17
C ILE A 214 9.38 -0.51 -3.25
N PHE A 215 8.96 -0.47 -4.51
CA PHE A 215 9.82 -0.60 -5.68
C PHE A 215 9.93 0.74 -6.39
N THR A 216 11.06 0.96 -7.07
CA THR A 216 11.30 2.12 -7.94
C THR A 216 11.52 1.67 -9.37
N ASN A 217 11.16 2.50 -10.34
CA ASN A 217 11.64 2.32 -11.72
C ASN A 217 13.06 2.88 -11.88
N GLY A 218 13.69 2.65 -13.04
CA GLY A 218 15.08 3.08 -13.30
C GLY A 218 15.32 4.59 -13.29
N LEU A 219 14.26 5.42 -13.13
CA LEU A 219 14.34 6.88 -13.03
C LEU A 219 14.37 7.40 -11.59
N CYS A 220 14.20 6.52 -10.61
CA CYS A 220 14.34 6.83 -9.19
C CYS A 220 15.49 6.05 -8.58
N LYS A 221 16.25 6.70 -7.70
CA LYS A 221 17.32 6.09 -6.91
C LYS A 221 16.93 6.01 -5.44
N THR A 222 17.05 4.84 -4.84
CA THR A 222 16.88 4.68 -3.38
C THR A 222 18.10 5.25 -2.66
N VAL A 223 17.85 6.12 -1.69
CA VAL A 223 18.88 6.68 -0.79
C VAL A 223 18.95 5.91 0.51
N ASN A 224 17.78 5.59 1.06
CA ASN A 224 17.63 4.86 2.32
C ASN A 224 16.26 4.17 2.34
N ALA A 225 16.16 3.03 3.04
CA ALA A 225 14.89 2.37 3.33
C ALA A 225 14.94 1.61 4.66
N SER A 226 13.78 1.46 5.31
CA SER A 226 13.65 0.75 6.59
C SER A 226 12.20 0.31 6.85
N ILE A 227 12.03 -0.58 7.82
CA ILE A 227 10.72 -1.00 8.35
C ILE A 227 10.71 -0.69 9.86
N PRO A 228 10.28 0.53 10.26
CA PRO A 228 10.25 0.91 11.66
C PRO A 228 9.16 0.17 12.43
N ALA A 229 9.46 -0.19 13.69
CA ALA A 229 8.54 -0.87 14.58
C ALA A 229 7.57 0.13 15.25
N VAL A 230 6.69 0.74 14.45
CA VAL A 230 5.71 1.75 14.89
C VAL A 230 4.32 1.46 14.32
N GLY A 231 3.30 2.03 14.95
CA GLY A 231 1.91 1.99 14.49
C GLY A 231 1.01 1.06 15.28
N ILE A 232 -0.28 1.10 14.92
CA ILE A 232 -1.37 0.38 15.60
C ILE A 232 -1.89 -0.81 14.81
N SER A 233 -1.49 -0.94 13.54
CA SER A 233 -1.84 -2.04 12.63
C SER A 233 -1.11 -3.34 13.02
N ASP A 234 -1.52 -4.45 12.44
CA ASP A 234 -0.77 -5.71 12.46
C ASP A 234 0.39 -5.73 11.46
N HIS A 235 0.52 -4.74 10.59
CA HIS A 235 1.68 -4.49 9.75
C HIS A 235 2.58 -3.39 10.32
N ARG A 236 3.86 -3.44 10.00
CA ARG A 236 4.81 -2.34 10.14
C ARG A 236 4.91 -1.59 8.82
N PRO A 237 4.93 -0.25 8.82
CA PRO A 237 5.13 0.51 7.58
C PRO A 237 6.53 0.28 7.02
N ILE A 238 6.66 0.23 5.70
CA ILE A 238 7.95 0.37 5.02
C ILE A 238 8.13 1.82 4.60
N VAL A 239 9.32 2.37 4.83
CA VAL A 239 9.70 3.75 4.51
C VAL A 239 10.90 3.72 3.59
N ALA A 240 10.90 4.59 2.57
CA ALA A 240 12.04 4.80 1.71
C ALA A 240 12.26 6.30 1.43
N THR A 241 13.52 6.71 1.31
CA THR A 241 13.90 8.00 0.73
C THR A 241 14.40 7.75 -0.67
N ILE A 242 13.78 8.38 -1.64
CA ILE A 242 14.13 8.29 -3.07
C ILE A 242 14.66 9.62 -3.59
N GLU A 243 15.46 9.54 -4.63
CA GLU A 243 15.96 10.69 -5.40
C GLU A 243 15.57 10.51 -6.88
N PHE A 244 14.99 11.56 -7.50
CA PHE A 244 14.55 11.58 -8.89
C PHE A 244 14.62 12.98 -9.48
#